data_9b4f49ecc44bbabbf042c30ee72ab1ef
#
_entry.id   9b4f49ecc44bbabbf042c30ee72ab1ef
#
_cell.length_a   1.000
_cell.length_b   1.000
_cell.length_c   1.000
_cell.angle_alpha   90.00
_cell.angle_beta   90.00
_cell.angle_gamma   90.00
#
_symmetry.space_group_name_H-M   'P 1'
#
loop_
_entity.id
_entity.type
_entity.pdbx_description
1 polymer ?
#
loop_
_entity_poly.entity_id
_entity_poly.type
_entity_poly.pdbx_seq_one_letter_code
_entity_poly.pdbx_strand_id
1 'polypeptide(L)'
;MVFLRIFITLFIVFTFFSCNNEDKDAQPSVSLASVEVLEGNTNNDLEITLSLTNVVDYDLSVDVRTVDGTAKKDQDYTELYEVIIFPAGQKVVSFNIEIIGDDTPEDNEIFSIRLENPYNVTIDNSFATVTIINDDEHIFSIPETGYSTPASYEGMTLVWNDEFDGSSINTSNWTFEIGTGTWGWGNNELQYYQENNSSIIDGNLVIEARRELMENSNYTSSRLITRDKKSFQYGRVDIRAVMPEGQGIWPALWMLGSNHFQVGWPSCGEIDIMEMIGGGNGRDNVLRGTAHWNQGGHVSYGQAYTNESYLSEEYHVYSIIWDEQSIRWYFDDINFNTMDITPAELGAFHNNFFFIMNVAVGGEWPGNPDNTTLFPQWMIVDYIRVFQEL
;
A
#
# COMPACT_ATOMS: atom_id res chain seq x y z
N MET A 1 -19.14 -0.88 29.64
CA MET A 1 -20.52 -0.49 29.36
C MET A 1 -20.43 0.93 28.74
N VAL A 2 -20.15 0.98 27.43
CA VAL A 2 -19.99 2.22 26.67
C VAL A 2 -21.18 2.32 25.73
N PHE A 3 -21.93 3.41 25.87
CA PHE A 3 -23.13 3.68 25.06
C PHE A 3 -22.73 4.17 23.66
N LEU A 4 -23.02 3.35 22.67
CA LEU A 4 -22.98 3.70 21.26
C LEU A 4 -24.10 4.70 20.96
N ARG A 5 -23.77 5.95 20.66
CA ARG A 5 -24.72 6.96 20.19
C ARG A 5 -24.79 6.91 18.67
N ILE A 6 -25.83 6.26 18.18
CA ILE A 6 -26.22 6.31 16.76
C ILE A 6 -26.76 7.73 16.50
N PHE A 7 -26.04 8.51 15.67
CA PHE A 7 -26.54 9.76 15.12
C PHE A 7 -27.29 9.46 13.82
N ILE A 8 -28.62 9.39 13.90
CA ILE A 8 -29.49 9.41 12.71
C ILE A 8 -29.58 10.87 12.26
N THR A 9 -28.92 11.22 11.17
CA THR A 9 -29.05 12.55 10.55
C THR A 9 -30.29 12.55 9.68
N LEU A 10 -31.38 13.10 10.22
CA LEU A 10 -32.63 13.30 9.49
C LEU A 10 -32.46 14.46 8.49
N PHE A 11 -32.33 14.17 7.21
CA PHE A 11 -32.40 15.18 6.16
C PHE A 11 -33.83 15.65 5.97
N ILE A 12 -34.14 16.87 6.45
CA ILE A 12 -35.41 17.53 6.18
C ILE A 12 -35.32 18.23 4.81
N VAL A 13 -35.95 17.62 3.80
CA VAL A 13 -36.13 18.26 2.51
C VAL A 13 -37.28 19.27 2.64
N PHE A 14 -36.95 20.55 2.56
CA PHE A 14 -37.97 21.60 2.40
C PHE A 14 -38.51 21.59 0.98
N THR A 15 -39.69 21.02 0.79
CA THR A 15 -40.44 21.15 -0.46
C THR A 15 -41.14 22.51 -0.48
N PHE A 16 -40.63 23.41 -1.34
CA PHE A 16 -41.42 24.58 -1.73
C PHE A 16 -42.54 24.16 -2.69
N PHE A 17 -43.77 24.13 -2.21
CA PHE A 17 -44.94 24.05 -3.10
C PHE A 17 -45.10 25.37 -3.86
N SER A 18 -44.56 25.42 -5.08
CA SER A 18 -44.94 26.39 -6.07
C SER A 18 -46.09 25.76 -6.90
N CYS A 19 -47.30 26.26 -6.80
CA CYS A 19 -48.36 25.95 -7.74
C CYS A 19 -48.02 26.57 -9.08
N ASN A 20 -47.32 25.85 -9.95
CA ASN A 20 -47.23 26.14 -11.35
C ASN A 20 -48.31 25.31 -12.06
N ASN A 21 -49.12 25.92 -12.94
CA ASN A 21 -49.92 25.22 -13.94
C ASN A 21 -48.94 24.34 -14.74
N GLU A 22 -48.99 23.04 -14.54
CA GLU A 22 -48.23 22.09 -15.36
C GLU A 22 -48.76 22.23 -16.78
N ASP A 23 -47.91 22.64 -17.71
CA ASP A 23 -48.20 22.69 -19.14
C ASP A 23 -48.36 21.24 -19.62
N LYS A 24 -49.61 20.77 -19.75
CA LYS A 24 -49.92 19.38 -20.12
C LYS A 24 -49.41 18.98 -21.50
N ASP A 25 -48.92 19.94 -22.28
CA ASP A 25 -48.40 19.74 -23.64
C ASP A 25 -46.87 19.69 -23.71
N ALA A 26 -46.16 19.89 -22.61
CA ALA A 26 -44.70 19.78 -22.60
C ALA A 26 -44.25 18.29 -22.60
N GLN A 27 -43.36 17.95 -23.54
CA GLN A 27 -42.79 16.62 -23.58
C GLN A 27 -42.07 16.33 -22.24
N PRO A 28 -42.35 15.19 -21.57
CA PRO A 28 -41.72 14.86 -20.30
C PRO A 28 -40.22 14.68 -20.47
N SER A 29 -39.46 15.00 -19.43
CA SER A 29 -38.05 14.71 -19.36
C SER A 29 -37.69 13.85 -18.13
N VAL A 30 -36.60 13.13 -18.26
CA VAL A 30 -36.02 12.30 -17.21
C VAL A 30 -34.55 12.65 -16.99
N SER A 31 -34.06 12.54 -15.77
CA SER A 31 -32.65 12.78 -15.42
C SER A 31 -32.15 11.77 -14.39
N LEU A 32 -30.85 11.51 -14.44
CA LEU A 32 -30.11 10.76 -13.43
C LEU A 32 -29.45 11.70 -12.41
N ALA A 33 -29.38 11.26 -11.18
CA ALA A 33 -28.56 11.88 -10.13
C ALA A 33 -27.47 10.91 -9.69
N SER A 34 -26.29 11.44 -9.38
CA SER A 34 -25.21 10.64 -8.78
C SER A 34 -25.58 10.21 -7.36
N VAL A 35 -25.15 9.02 -6.97
CA VAL A 35 -25.45 8.39 -5.70
C VAL A 35 -24.20 7.79 -5.09
N GLU A 36 -24.24 7.58 -3.76
CA GLU A 36 -23.23 6.85 -3.01
C GLU A 36 -23.91 5.66 -2.36
N VAL A 37 -23.21 4.53 -2.28
CA VAL A 37 -23.67 3.30 -1.65
C VAL A 37 -22.51 2.69 -0.86
N LEU A 38 -22.79 2.12 0.32
CA LEU A 38 -21.82 1.31 1.04
C LEU A 38 -21.67 -0.02 0.30
N GLU A 39 -20.42 -0.50 0.24
CA GLU A 39 -20.12 -1.81 -0.34
C GLU A 39 -20.76 -2.92 0.47
N GLY A 40 -20.44 -2.99 1.78
CA GLY A 40 -20.89 -4.01 2.72
C GLY A 40 -20.23 -5.37 2.49
N ASN A 41 -20.17 -6.19 3.52
CA ASN A 41 -19.51 -7.51 3.49
C ASN A 41 -20.32 -8.61 2.74
N THR A 42 -21.36 -8.27 2.04
CA THR A 42 -22.20 -9.19 1.22
C THR A 42 -22.93 -8.40 0.16
N ASN A 43 -23.25 -9.05 -0.95
CA ASN A 43 -24.01 -8.43 -2.03
C ASN A 43 -25.28 -7.74 -1.52
N ASN A 44 -25.51 -6.54 -2.01
CA ASN A 44 -26.67 -5.73 -1.69
C ASN A 44 -27.20 -4.99 -2.93
N ASP A 45 -28.48 -4.57 -2.86
CA ASP A 45 -29.14 -3.89 -3.97
C ASP A 45 -29.08 -2.36 -3.82
N LEU A 46 -28.54 -1.68 -4.82
CA LEU A 46 -28.67 -0.24 -4.99
C LEU A 46 -29.92 0.08 -5.80
N GLU A 47 -30.95 0.65 -5.16
CA GLU A 47 -32.14 1.11 -5.83
C GLU A 47 -31.92 2.49 -6.49
N ILE A 48 -32.06 2.56 -7.79
CA ILE A 48 -32.05 3.80 -8.58
C ILE A 48 -33.46 4.19 -8.96
N THR A 49 -33.83 5.41 -8.62
CA THR A 49 -35.15 5.95 -8.94
C THR A 49 -35.09 6.98 -10.08
N LEU A 50 -35.86 6.77 -11.11
CA LEU A 50 -36.07 7.74 -12.19
C LEU A 50 -37.40 8.43 -12.03
N SER A 51 -37.42 9.76 -12.24
CA SER A 51 -38.63 10.59 -12.14
C SER A 51 -38.82 11.44 -13.39
N LEU A 52 -40.06 11.48 -13.89
CA LEU A 52 -40.45 12.37 -14.99
C LEU A 52 -40.76 13.77 -14.48
N THR A 53 -40.55 14.78 -15.30
CA THR A 53 -40.98 16.16 -15.00
C THR A 53 -42.48 16.28 -14.88
N ASN A 54 -43.25 15.60 -15.75
CA ASN A 54 -44.71 15.58 -15.74
C ASN A 54 -45.27 14.20 -16.09
N VAL A 55 -46.49 13.92 -15.68
CA VAL A 55 -47.21 12.67 -15.96
C VAL A 55 -47.89 12.77 -17.33
N VAL A 56 -47.82 11.67 -18.08
CA VAL A 56 -48.50 11.54 -19.39
C VAL A 56 -49.41 10.30 -19.39
N ASP A 57 -50.33 10.23 -20.36
CA ASP A 57 -51.34 9.16 -20.50
C ASP A 57 -50.90 8.06 -21.51
N TYR A 58 -49.62 8.01 -21.83
CA TYR A 58 -49.02 7.00 -22.71
C TYR A 58 -47.70 6.46 -22.10
N ASP A 59 -47.30 5.30 -22.58
CA ASP A 59 -46.04 4.69 -22.14
C ASP A 59 -44.85 5.37 -22.79
N LEU A 60 -43.77 5.47 -22.02
CA LEU A 60 -42.47 5.94 -22.48
C LEU A 60 -41.36 5.08 -21.91
N SER A 61 -40.18 5.11 -22.53
CA SER A 61 -39.05 4.31 -22.05
C SER A 61 -37.69 4.95 -22.30
N VAL A 62 -36.71 4.49 -21.56
CA VAL A 62 -35.29 4.76 -21.76
C VAL A 62 -34.51 3.47 -21.56
N ASP A 63 -33.42 3.30 -22.29
CA ASP A 63 -32.43 2.24 -22.00
C ASP A 63 -31.50 2.74 -20.89
N VAL A 64 -31.22 1.86 -19.93
CA VAL A 64 -30.26 2.07 -18.85
C VAL A 64 -29.13 1.09 -19.00
N ARG A 65 -27.90 1.57 -18.87
CA ARG A 65 -26.74 0.70 -18.78
C ARG A 65 -25.70 1.22 -17.80
N THR A 66 -24.95 0.29 -17.20
CA THR A 66 -23.75 0.57 -16.41
C THR A 66 -22.50 0.65 -17.30
N VAL A 67 -21.48 1.39 -16.85
CA VAL A 67 -20.18 1.55 -17.52
C VAL A 67 -19.10 1.60 -16.47
N ASP A 68 -18.09 0.74 -16.62
CA ASP A 68 -16.93 0.68 -15.72
C ASP A 68 -16.25 2.03 -15.56
N GLY A 69 -15.84 2.28 -14.33
CA GLY A 69 -14.89 3.30 -13.91
C GLY A 69 -13.67 2.67 -13.26
N THR A 70 -13.36 3.05 -12.00
CA THR A 70 -12.48 2.27 -11.15
C THR A 70 -13.17 0.98 -10.76
N ALA A 71 -14.42 1.03 -10.29
CA ALA A 71 -15.26 -0.16 -10.08
C ALA A 71 -15.49 -0.94 -11.39
N LYS A 72 -15.40 -2.27 -11.32
CA LYS A 72 -15.47 -3.20 -12.45
C LYS A 72 -16.70 -4.11 -12.35
N LYS A 73 -17.34 -4.32 -13.46
CA LYS A 73 -18.42 -5.31 -13.54
C LYS A 73 -17.92 -6.70 -13.16
N ASP A 74 -18.78 -7.47 -12.53
CA ASP A 74 -18.54 -8.82 -12.04
C ASP A 74 -17.45 -8.93 -10.94
N GLN A 75 -16.90 -7.79 -10.49
CA GLN A 75 -16.05 -7.66 -9.31
C GLN A 75 -16.76 -6.84 -8.24
N ASP A 76 -17.16 -5.60 -8.55
CA ASP A 76 -17.69 -4.63 -7.60
C ASP A 76 -19.19 -4.37 -7.80
N TYR A 77 -19.72 -4.71 -8.97
CA TYR A 77 -21.15 -4.61 -9.28
C TYR A 77 -21.56 -5.54 -10.43
N THR A 78 -22.84 -5.90 -10.48
CA THR A 78 -23.42 -6.66 -11.60
C THR A 78 -23.76 -5.73 -12.77
N GLU A 79 -23.26 -6.07 -13.99
CA GLU A 79 -23.56 -5.29 -15.20
C GLU A 79 -25.07 -5.22 -15.45
N LEU A 80 -25.56 -4.01 -15.67
CA LEU A 80 -26.97 -3.76 -16.05
C LEU A 80 -27.07 -3.22 -17.48
N TYR A 81 -27.95 -3.85 -18.27
CA TYR A 81 -28.47 -3.28 -19.52
C TYR A 81 -29.94 -3.63 -19.61
N GLU A 82 -30.83 -2.65 -19.40
CA GLU A 82 -32.27 -2.85 -19.32
C GLU A 82 -33.06 -1.70 -19.95
N VAL A 83 -34.24 -2.00 -20.50
CA VAL A 83 -35.21 -0.99 -20.96
C VAL A 83 -36.15 -0.69 -19.81
N ILE A 84 -36.08 0.52 -19.28
CA ILE A 84 -36.94 0.98 -18.19
C ILE A 84 -38.19 1.65 -18.83
N ILE A 85 -39.35 1.10 -18.51
CA ILE A 85 -40.65 1.58 -19.00
C ILE A 85 -41.34 2.37 -17.91
N PHE A 86 -41.84 3.56 -18.23
CA PHE A 86 -42.77 4.31 -17.42
C PHE A 86 -44.19 4.07 -17.99
N PRO A 87 -45.05 3.28 -17.32
CA PRO A 87 -46.42 3.07 -17.74
C PRO A 87 -47.22 4.38 -17.73
N ALA A 88 -48.23 4.46 -18.59
CA ALA A 88 -49.15 5.59 -18.63
C ALA A 88 -49.68 5.94 -17.23
N GLY A 89 -49.57 7.22 -16.86
CA GLY A 89 -50.00 7.71 -15.56
C GLY A 89 -49.00 7.55 -14.43
N GLN A 90 -47.85 6.93 -14.65
CA GLN A 90 -46.78 6.84 -13.64
C GLN A 90 -45.73 7.93 -13.84
N LYS A 91 -45.29 8.54 -12.75
CA LYS A 91 -44.24 9.58 -12.73
C LYS A 91 -42.88 9.05 -12.29
N VAL A 92 -42.85 7.93 -11.59
CA VAL A 92 -41.65 7.39 -10.93
C VAL A 92 -41.57 5.89 -11.22
N VAL A 93 -40.36 5.43 -11.57
CA VAL A 93 -39.98 4.00 -11.66
C VAL A 93 -38.64 3.80 -11.04
N SER A 94 -38.39 2.60 -10.53
CA SER A 94 -37.09 2.22 -9.95
C SER A 94 -36.57 0.95 -10.60
N PHE A 95 -35.25 0.78 -10.55
CA PHE A 95 -34.56 -0.46 -10.89
C PHE A 95 -33.40 -0.67 -9.91
N ASN A 96 -32.90 -1.90 -9.78
CA ASN A 96 -31.81 -2.23 -8.89
C ASN A 96 -30.53 -2.53 -9.67
N ILE A 97 -29.39 -2.17 -9.07
CA ILE A 97 -28.07 -2.64 -9.46
C ILE A 97 -27.52 -3.38 -8.24
N GLU A 98 -27.13 -4.64 -8.41
CA GLU A 98 -26.51 -5.40 -7.36
C GLU A 98 -25.06 -4.90 -7.19
N ILE A 99 -24.71 -4.48 -5.98
CA ILE A 99 -23.34 -4.20 -5.54
C ILE A 99 -22.78 -5.50 -4.97
N ILE A 100 -21.60 -5.88 -5.41
CA ILE A 100 -20.90 -7.08 -4.93
C ILE A 100 -20.04 -6.62 -3.75
N GLY A 101 -20.44 -7.03 -2.55
CA GLY A 101 -19.73 -6.71 -1.34
C GLY A 101 -18.93 -7.90 -0.84
N ASP A 102 -17.79 -7.63 -0.25
CA ASP A 102 -16.92 -8.63 0.41
C ASP A 102 -16.35 -8.07 1.72
N ASP A 103 -15.28 -8.61 2.24
CA ASP A 103 -14.57 -8.15 3.45
C ASP A 103 -13.13 -7.71 3.14
N THR A 104 -12.87 -7.39 1.88
CA THR A 104 -11.55 -6.96 1.39
C THR A 104 -11.44 -5.44 1.45
N PRO A 105 -10.51 -4.88 2.24
CA PRO A 105 -10.30 -3.44 2.24
C PRO A 105 -9.87 -2.93 0.87
N GLU A 106 -10.55 -1.92 0.37
CA GLU A 106 -10.29 -1.31 -0.94
C GLU A 106 -10.38 0.22 -0.85
N ASP A 107 -10.02 0.92 -1.93
CA ASP A 107 -10.33 2.35 -2.06
C ASP A 107 -11.80 2.51 -2.49
N ASN A 108 -12.43 3.64 -2.15
CA ASN A 108 -13.74 3.97 -2.72
C ASN A 108 -13.68 3.99 -4.24
N GLU A 109 -14.60 3.30 -4.86
CA GLU A 109 -14.62 3.10 -6.30
C GLU A 109 -15.81 3.76 -6.98
N ILE A 110 -15.74 3.91 -8.30
CA ILE A 110 -16.81 4.53 -9.08
C ILE A 110 -17.12 3.74 -10.35
N PHE A 111 -18.39 3.63 -10.67
CA PHE A 111 -18.87 3.31 -12.00
C PHE A 111 -19.93 4.33 -12.45
N SER A 112 -20.40 4.23 -13.66
CA SER A 112 -21.38 5.18 -14.23
C SER A 112 -22.64 4.49 -14.67
N ILE A 113 -23.78 5.19 -14.56
CA ILE A 113 -25.04 4.83 -15.18
C ILE A 113 -25.30 5.78 -16.33
N ARG A 114 -25.77 5.25 -17.46
CA ARG A 114 -26.17 6.03 -18.63
C ARG A 114 -27.60 5.74 -19.04
N LEU A 115 -28.32 6.81 -19.42
CA LEU A 115 -29.63 6.75 -20.13
C LEU A 115 -29.37 6.94 -21.61
N GLU A 116 -29.95 6.05 -22.41
CA GLU A 116 -29.80 6.04 -23.86
C GLU A 116 -31.18 5.73 -24.53
N ASN A 117 -31.30 5.90 -25.85
CA ASN A 117 -32.44 5.50 -26.66
C ASN A 117 -33.82 5.92 -26.10
N PRO A 118 -34.07 7.23 -25.81
CA PRO A 118 -35.34 7.68 -25.26
C PRO A 118 -36.46 7.45 -26.24
N TYR A 119 -37.61 6.91 -25.75
CA TYR A 119 -38.84 6.78 -26.51
C TYR A 119 -39.93 7.59 -25.83
N ASN A 120 -40.50 8.56 -26.55
CA ASN A 120 -41.54 9.52 -26.10
C ASN A 120 -41.12 10.40 -24.88
N VAL A 121 -39.84 10.48 -24.53
CA VAL A 121 -39.30 11.25 -23.41
C VAL A 121 -38.03 11.98 -23.87
N THR A 122 -37.68 13.10 -23.24
CA THR A 122 -36.35 13.72 -23.39
C THR A 122 -35.46 13.36 -22.20
N ILE A 123 -34.15 13.32 -22.40
CA ILE A 123 -33.16 13.09 -21.33
C ILE A 123 -32.49 14.42 -21.03
N ASP A 124 -32.68 14.94 -19.81
CA ASP A 124 -32.04 16.19 -19.36
C ASP A 124 -30.63 15.92 -18.86
N ASN A 125 -30.45 14.84 -18.11
CA ASN A 125 -29.14 14.36 -17.69
C ASN A 125 -29.05 12.85 -17.96
N SER A 126 -28.19 12.49 -18.91
CA SER A 126 -28.00 11.10 -19.35
C SER A 126 -26.94 10.34 -18.59
N PHE A 127 -26.29 10.95 -17.60
CA PHE A 127 -25.11 10.39 -16.91
C PHE A 127 -25.21 10.61 -15.41
N ALA A 128 -24.89 9.56 -14.64
CA ALA A 128 -24.69 9.67 -13.21
C ALA A 128 -23.48 8.81 -12.78
N THR A 129 -22.78 9.26 -11.77
CA THR A 129 -21.73 8.48 -11.10
C THR A 129 -22.35 7.78 -9.90
N VAL A 130 -22.05 6.51 -9.74
CA VAL A 130 -22.24 5.75 -8.51
C VAL A 130 -20.86 5.64 -7.85
N THR A 131 -20.78 6.03 -6.57
CA THR A 131 -19.60 5.80 -5.73
C THR A 131 -19.90 4.64 -4.80
N ILE A 132 -19.15 3.56 -4.91
CA ILE A 132 -19.12 2.48 -3.93
C ILE A 132 -18.16 2.93 -2.84
N ILE A 133 -18.67 3.01 -1.63
CA ILE A 133 -17.88 3.40 -0.45
C ILE A 133 -17.46 2.12 0.25
N ASN A 134 -16.15 1.86 0.26
CA ASN A 134 -15.57 0.79 1.03
C ASN A 134 -15.84 1.00 2.52
N ASP A 135 -16.30 -0.03 3.23
CA ASP A 135 -16.52 -0.03 4.68
C ASP A 135 -15.67 -1.09 5.42
N ASP A 136 -14.73 -1.70 4.71
CA ASP A 136 -13.74 -2.60 5.28
C ASP A 136 -12.49 -1.85 5.73
N GLU A 137 -11.93 -2.29 6.85
CA GLU A 137 -10.74 -1.66 7.43
C GLU A 137 -9.50 -2.53 7.20
N HIS A 138 -8.44 -1.95 6.63
CA HIS A 138 -7.13 -2.56 6.63
C HIS A 138 -6.55 -2.51 8.05
N ILE A 139 -6.78 -3.59 8.81
CA ILE A 139 -6.49 -3.64 10.25
C ILE A 139 -5.04 -4.06 10.47
N PHE A 140 -4.30 -3.22 11.20
CA PHE A 140 -2.97 -3.57 11.69
C PHE A 140 -3.02 -4.81 12.57
N SER A 141 -2.21 -5.81 12.25
CA SER A 141 -2.01 -7.00 13.07
C SER A 141 -0.55 -7.42 13.07
N ILE A 142 -0.09 -7.92 14.21
CA ILE A 142 1.26 -8.51 14.35
C ILE A 142 1.09 -10.03 14.26
N PRO A 143 1.71 -10.71 13.25
CA PRO A 143 1.65 -12.16 13.15
C PRO A 143 2.24 -12.85 14.38
N GLU A 144 1.60 -13.94 14.83
CA GLU A 144 2.09 -14.73 15.96
C GLU A 144 3.10 -15.82 15.54
N THR A 145 3.21 -16.10 14.23
CA THR A 145 3.99 -17.19 13.65
C THR A 145 5.15 -16.71 12.82
N GLY A 146 5.93 -17.64 12.34
CA GLY A 146 7.02 -17.42 11.40
C GLY A 146 8.38 -17.95 11.89
N TYR A 147 9.37 -17.84 11.04
CA TYR A 147 10.70 -18.34 11.29
C TYR A 147 11.44 -17.50 12.34
N SER A 148 12.36 -18.13 13.09
CA SER A 148 13.23 -17.43 14.04
C SER A 148 14.61 -18.09 14.09
N THR A 149 15.64 -17.29 14.34
CA THR A 149 17.01 -17.77 14.54
C THR A 149 17.36 -17.91 16.04
N PRO A 150 18.34 -18.79 16.38
CA PRO A 150 18.79 -18.90 17.76
C PRO A 150 19.40 -17.59 18.28
N ALA A 151 19.30 -17.36 19.58
CA ALA A 151 19.90 -16.20 20.24
C ALA A 151 21.44 -16.26 20.35
N SER A 152 22.06 -17.37 19.95
CA SER A 152 23.52 -17.56 19.97
C SER A 152 23.96 -18.61 18.95
N TYR A 153 25.15 -18.44 18.42
CA TYR A 153 25.81 -19.38 17.51
C TYR A 153 27.13 -19.86 18.11
N GLU A 154 27.47 -21.14 17.88
CA GLU A 154 28.77 -21.70 18.33
C GLU A 154 29.91 -20.97 17.63
N GLY A 155 30.91 -20.53 18.40
CA GLY A 155 32.08 -19.79 17.90
C GLY A 155 31.81 -18.31 17.62
N MET A 156 30.62 -17.82 17.87
CA MET A 156 30.27 -16.40 17.67
C MET A 156 29.85 -15.74 18.99
N THR A 157 30.06 -14.44 19.07
CA THR A 157 29.61 -13.58 20.16
C THR A 157 28.57 -12.61 19.63
N LEU A 158 27.43 -12.47 20.31
CA LEU A 158 26.47 -11.40 20.09
C LEU A 158 27.11 -10.06 20.49
N VAL A 159 27.51 -9.24 19.50
CA VAL A 159 28.21 -7.98 19.74
C VAL A 159 27.27 -6.79 19.82
N TRP A 160 26.09 -6.91 19.23
CA TRP A 160 25.03 -5.92 19.30
C TRP A 160 23.68 -6.53 18.90
N ASN A 161 22.63 -6.01 19.50
CA ASN A 161 21.25 -6.29 19.12
C ASN A 161 20.34 -5.12 19.46
N ASP A 162 19.14 -5.11 18.83
CA ASP A 162 17.96 -4.40 19.26
C ASP A 162 16.78 -5.36 19.11
N GLU A 163 16.17 -5.71 20.24
CA GLU A 163 15.00 -6.61 20.33
C GLU A 163 13.70 -5.79 20.39
N PHE A 164 13.78 -4.48 20.27
CA PHE A 164 12.66 -3.52 20.29
C PHE A 164 11.69 -3.69 21.46
N ASP A 165 12.13 -4.27 22.57
CA ASP A 165 11.37 -4.57 23.79
C ASP A 165 11.11 -3.35 24.69
N GLY A 166 11.58 -2.17 24.28
CA GLY A 166 11.35 -0.90 24.94
C GLY A 166 9.94 -0.33 24.70
N SER A 167 9.63 0.78 25.35
CA SER A 167 8.39 1.54 25.10
C SER A 167 8.52 2.61 24.00
N SER A 168 9.72 2.78 23.45
CA SER A 168 10.05 3.75 22.39
C SER A 168 11.33 3.36 21.69
N ILE A 169 11.53 3.87 20.49
CA ILE A 169 12.73 3.64 19.68
C ILE A 169 13.96 4.19 20.44
N ASN A 170 14.97 3.35 20.58
CA ASN A 170 16.19 3.70 21.29
C ASN A 170 17.06 4.65 20.47
N THR A 171 16.98 5.94 20.77
CA THR A 171 17.75 6.99 20.07
C THR A 171 19.26 6.93 20.31
N SER A 172 19.79 6.06 21.21
CA SER A 172 21.23 5.79 21.28
C SER A 172 21.70 4.79 20.20
N ASN A 173 20.77 4.05 19.59
CA ASN A 173 21.02 3.17 18.45
C ASN A 173 20.60 3.81 17.13
N TRP A 174 19.46 4.50 17.11
CA TRP A 174 18.79 4.95 15.88
C TRP A 174 18.72 6.47 15.75
N THR A 175 18.78 6.94 14.53
CA THR A 175 18.51 8.33 14.09
C THR A 175 17.49 8.27 12.97
N PHE A 176 16.55 9.22 12.95
CA PHE A 176 15.61 9.38 11.83
C PHE A 176 16.21 10.26 10.75
N GLU A 177 16.10 9.86 9.52
CA GLU A 177 16.28 10.74 8.37
C GLU A 177 14.93 11.32 7.97
N ILE A 178 14.86 12.66 7.83
CA ILE A 178 13.60 13.41 7.68
C ILE A 178 13.55 14.06 6.32
N GLY A 179 12.37 14.08 5.70
CA GLY A 179 12.10 14.78 4.46
C GLY A 179 12.09 13.88 3.24
N THR A 180 12.19 14.50 2.05
CA THR A 180 12.12 13.81 0.76
C THR A 180 13.51 13.50 0.18
N GLY A 181 14.57 13.86 0.89
CA GLY A 181 15.95 13.72 0.37
C GLY A 181 16.20 14.51 -0.91
N THR A 182 17.33 14.27 -1.55
CA THR A 182 17.63 14.83 -2.85
C THR A 182 17.08 13.91 -3.94
N TRP A 183 16.19 14.43 -4.80
CA TRP A 183 15.55 13.68 -5.89
C TRP A 183 14.81 12.42 -5.41
N GLY A 184 13.99 12.54 -4.34
CA GLY A 184 13.31 11.39 -3.75
C GLY A 184 14.34 10.32 -3.38
N TRP A 185 15.29 10.68 -2.52
CA TRP A 185 16.40 9.80 -2.06
C TRP A 185 17.22 9.18 -3.18
N GLY A 186 17.24 9.81 -4.38
CA GLY A 186 17.96 9.35 -5.55
C GLY A 186 17.17 8.43 -6.49
N ASN A 187 15.94 8.07 -6.14
CA ASN A 187 15.11 7.10 -6.86
C ASN A 187 13.74 7.65 -7.29
N ASN A 188 13.51 8.98 -7.18
CA ASN A 188 12.20 9.61 -7.38
C ASN A 188 11.10 9.03 -6.47
N GLU A 189 11.46 8.61 -5.25
CA GLU A 189 10.51 8.15 -4.23
C GLU A 189 9.54 9.27 -3.84
N LEU A 190 8.31 8.92 -3.48
CA LEU A 190 7.20 9.87 -3.32
C LEU A 190 6.94 10.27 -1.87
N GLN A 191 7.40 9.49 -0.88
CA GLN A 191 7.12 9.74 0.52
C GLN A 191 7.96 10.87 1.12
N TYR A 192 7.42 11.48 2.16
CA TYR A 192 8.14 12.26 3.13
C TYR A 192 8.46 11.37 4.34
N TYR A 193 9.73 11.17 4.67
CA TYR A 193 10.11 10.44 5.86
C TYR A 193 9.99 11.31 7.10
N GLN A 194 9.40 10.77 8.17
CA GLN A 194 9.24 11.42 9.48
C GLN A 194 9.23 10.42 10.64
N GLU A 195 9.47 10.92 11.86
CA GLU A 195 9.51 10.08 13.06
C GLU A 195 8.14 9.45 13.40
N ASN A 196 7.05 10.18 13.14
CA ASN A 196 5.68 9.76 13.50
C ASN A 196 5.18 8.52 12.74
N ASN A 197 5.93 8.08 11.74
CA ASN A 197 5.64 6.86 10.96
C ASN A 197 6.38 5.63 11.51
N SER A 198 6.91 5.71 12.74
CA SER A 198 7.46 4.53 13.38
C SER A 198 7.21 4.54 14.89
N SER A 199 7.00 3.37 15.43
CA SER A 199 6.66 3.14 16.85
C SER A 199 7.17 1.80 17.33
N ILE A 200 7.16 1.59 18.64
CA ILE A 200 7.34 0.27 19.25
C ILE A 200 5.95 -0.23 19.69
N ILE A 201 5.54 -1.36 19.15
CA ILE A 201 4.26 -2.00 19.47
C ILE A 201 4.53 -3.47 19.81
N ASP A 202 4.12 -3.90 20.97
CA ASP A 202 4.23 -5.29 21.46
C ASP A 202 5.61 -5.92 21.23
N GLY A 203 6.68 -5.15 21.52
CA GLY A 203 8.05 -5.61 21.36
C GLY A 203 8.58 -5.62 19.93
N ASN A 204 7.95 -4.89 19.02
CA ASN A 204 8.36 -4.77 17.63
C ASN A 204 8.57 -3.33 17.21
N LEU A 205 9.56 -3.06 16.36
CA LEU A 205 9.60 -1.82 15.59
C LEU A 205 8.60 -1.93 14.44
N VAL A 206 7.66 -0.99 14.39
CA VAL A 206 6.70 -0.86 13.28
C VAL A 206 7.04 0.39 12.49
N ILE A 207 7.31 0.24 11.20
CA ILE A 207 7.45 1.34 10.23
C ILE A 207 6.21 1.34 9.36
N GLU A 208 5.48 2.45 9.37
CA GLU A 208 4.19 2.59 8.70
C GLU A 208 4.30 3.55 7.50
N ALA A 209 3.97 3.06 6.31
CA ALA A 209 3.77 3.89 5.14
C ALA A 209 2.30 4.30 5.06
N ARG A 210 2.02 5.61 4.93
CA ARG A 210 0.66 6.17 4.92
C ARG A 210 0.40 6.98 3.66
N ARG A 211 -0.85 6.98 3.22
CA ARG A 211 -1.36 7.96 2.26
C ARG A 211 -1.83 9.19 3.03
N GLU A 212 -0.92 10.10 3.29
CA GLU A 212 -1.20 11.36 3.97
C GLU A 212 -0.37 12.52 3.38
N LEU A 213 -0.95 13.71 3.35
CA LEU A 213 -0.26 14.89 2.83
C LEU A 213 0.71 15.45 3.87
N MET A 214 2.00 15.51 3.51
CA MET A 214 3.03 16.18 4.29
C MET A 214 3.89 17.04 3.35
N GLU A 215 3.88 18.36 3.58
CA GLU A 215 4.48 19.34 2.66
C GLU A 215 3.96 19.17 1.21
N ASN A 216 4.79 18.70 0.30
CA ASN A 216 4.42 18.45 -1.10
C ASN A 216 4.34 16.95 -1.46
N SER A 217 4.42 16.07 -0.46
CA SER A 217 4.31 14.62 -0.62
C SER A 217 2.92 14.15 -0.23
N ASN A 218 2.35 13.23 -1.02
CA ASN A 218 1.06 12.59 -0.73
C ASN A 218 1.19 11.33 0.12
N TYR A 219 2.41 10.96 0.48
CA TYR A 219 2.73 9.78 1.28
C TYR A 219 3.74 10.14 2.36
N THR A 220 3.62 9.49 3.50
CA THR A 220 4.62 9.55 4.57
C THR A 220 5.10 8.15 4.91
N SER A 221 6.31 8.05 5.47
CA SER A 221 6.91 6.82 5.97
C SER A 221 8.01 7.15 6.97
N SER A 222 8.81 6.16 7.37
CA SER A 222 9.96 6.37 8.24
C SER A 222 11.21 5.69 7.69
N ARG A 223 12.37 6.32 7.97
CA ARG A 223 13.70 5.83 7.65
C ARG A 223 14.61 5.99 8.86
N LEU A 224 15.04 4.87 9.43
CA LEU A 224 15.88 4.79 10.60
C LEU A 224 17.29 4.35 10.20
N ILE A 225 18.30 4.99 10.78
CA ILE A 225 19.70 4.68 10.52
C ILE A 225 20.51 4.54 11.81
N THR A 226 21.55 3.70 11.80
CA THR A 226 22.50 3.59 12.93
C THR A 226 23.80 4.37 12.71
N ARG A 227 23.87 5.23 11.68
CA ARG A 227 25.06 6.03 11.35
C ARG A 227 25.57 6.81 12.57
N ASP A 228 26.89 6.81 12.77
CA ASP A 228 27.60 7.47 13.87
C ASP A 228 27.27 6.91 15.29
N LYS A 229 26.46 5.86 15.36
CA LYS A 229 26.06 5.19 16.60
C LYS A 229 26.52 3.74 16.63
N LYS A 230 26.16 2.98 15.61
CA LYS A 230 26.52 1.56 15.44
C LYS A 230 26.96 1.30 14.00
N SER A 231 28.12 0.68 13.85
CA SER A 231 28.62 0.19 12.57
C SER A 231 29.47 -1.05 12.80
N PHE A 232 29.49 -1.93 11.83
CA PHE A 232 30.12 -3.23 11.93
C PHE A 232 30.92 -3.53 10.67
N GLN A 233 31.97 -4.28 10.80
CA GLN A 233 32.71 -4.90 9.71
C GLN A 233 32.68 -6.40 9.97
N TYR A 234 32.17 -7.16 9.01
CA TYR A 234 32.01 -8.60 9.06
C TYR A 234 31.06 -9.09 10.18
N GLY A 235 30.76 -10.36 10.12
CA GLY A 235 29.91 -11.07 11.08
C GLY A 235 28.66 -11.65 10.42
N ARG A 236 27.81 -12.23 11.26
CA ARG A 236 26.45 -12.63 10.91
C ARG A 236 25.48 -11.55 11.38
N VAL A 237 24.59 -11.16 10.51
CA VAL A 237 23.44 -10.27 10.82
C VAL A 237 22.18 -11.07 10.60
N ASP A 238 21.29 -11.11 11.60
CA ASP A 238 19.95 -11.67 11.50
C ASP A 238 18.93 -10.57 11.77
N ILE A 239 17.99 -10.39 10.88
CA ILE A 239 16.86 -9.45 11.03
C ILE A 239 15.58 -10.26 10.85
N ARG A 240 14.73 -10.32 11.89
CA ARG A 240 13.43 -10.96 11.83
C ARG A 240 12.37 -9.92 11.58
N ALA A 241 11.63 -10.06 10.48
CA ALA A 241 10.65 -9.05 10.10
C ALA A 241 9.52 -9.63 9.24
N VAL A 242 8.41 -8.88 9.21
CA VAL A 242 7.27 -9.04 8.30
C VAL A 242 7.31 -7.87 7.33
N MET A 243 7.09 -8.12 6.03
CA MET A 243 7.14 -7.08 5.01
C MET A 243 5.76 -6.54 4.68
N PRO A 244 5.64 -5.25 4.33
CA PRO A 244 4.43 -4.70 3.72
C PRO A 244 4.25 -5.25 2.31
N GLU A 245 3.07 -5.05 1.72
CA GLU A 245 2.74 -5.49 0.37
C GLU A 245 2.10 -4.38 -0.46
N GLY A 246 1.89 -4.65 -1.75
CA GLY A 246 1.15 -3.76 -2.64
C GLY A 246 2.00 -2.97 -3.63
N GLN A 247 1.38 -2.61 -4.76
CA GLN A 247 2.03 -1.89 -5.84
C GLN A 247 2.69 -0.59 -5.36
N GLY A 248 3.97 -0.42 -5.68
CA GLY A 248 4.73 0.78 -5.35
C GLY A 248 5.24 0.83 -3.90
N ILE A 249 5.09 -0.24 -3.11
CA ILE A 249 5.66 -0.36 -1.77
C ILE A 249 7.05 -0.99 -1.87
N TRP A 250 8.04 -0.37 -1.22
CA TRP A 250 9.44 -0.76 -1.32
C TRP A 250 10.10 -0.76 0.08
N PRO A 251 9.94 -1.83 0.84
CA PRO A 251 10.67 -2.04 2.08
C PRO A 251 12.13 -2.41 1.80
N ALA A 252 13.02 -1.96 2.68
CA ALA A 252 14.43 -2.29 2.63
C ALA A 252 15.06 -2.44 4.02
N LEU A 253 15.84 -3.49 4.19
CA LEU A 253 16.75 -3.76 5.31
C LEU A 253 18.16 -3.82 4.73
N TRP A 254 18.96 -2.79 4.95
CA TRP A 254 20.19 -2.60 4.22
C TRP A 254 21.28 -1.90 5.01
N MET A 255 22.48 -1.85 4.45
CA MET A 255 23.67 -1.27 5.06
C MET A 255 24.41 -0.37 4.07
N LEU A 256 24.97 0.73 4.57
CA LEU A 256 25.77 1.66 3.78
C LEU A 256 27.15 1.82 4.43
N GLY A 257 28.20 1.94 3.60
CA GLY A 257 29.56 2.13 4.08
C GLY A 257 29.71 3.40 4.93
N SER A 258 30.29 3.28 6.12
CA SER A 258 30.41 4.38 7.10
C SER A 258 31.24 5.57 6.59
N ASN A 259 32.02 5.38 5.54
CA ASN A 259 32.85 6.40 4.88
C ASN A 259 32.12 7.15 3.74
N HIS A 260 30.78 6.99 3.59
CA HIS A 260 30.02 7.53 2.46
C HIS A 260 30.15 9.04 2.29
N PHE A 261 30.31 9.82 3.36
CA PHE A 261 30.55 11.26 3.26
C PHE A 261 31.92 11.63 2.71
N GLN A 262 32.91 10.73 2.82
CA GLN A 262 34.25 10.96 2.31
C GLN A 262 34.40 10.56 0.85
N VAL A 263 33.82 9.42 0.46
CA VAL A 263 34.04 8.84 -0.89
C VAL A 263 32.81 8.88 -1.78
N GLY A 264 31.63 9.13 -1.20
CA GLY A 264 30.35 9.15 -1.92
C GLY A 264 29.85 7.75 -2.28
N TRP A 265 28.57 7.69 -2.66
CA TRP A 265 27.97 6.51 -3.26
C TRP A 265 28.29 6.47 -4.78
N PRO A 266 28.53 5.31 -5.39
CA PRO A 266 28.58 3.97 -4.79
C PRO A 266 29.96 3.54 -4.28
N SER A 267 30.93 4.45 -4.15
CA SER A 267 32.31 4.12 -3.74
C SER A 267 32.40 3.68 -2.29
N CYS A 268 31.47 4.06 -1.43
CA CYS A 268 31.40 3.60 -0.03
C CYS A 268 30.99 2.13 0.10
N GLY A 269 30.35 1.56 -0.91
CA GLY A 269 29.71 0.24 -0.85
C GLY A 269 28.32 0.29 -0.21
N GLU A 270 27.44 -0.60 -0.65
CA GLU A 270 26.09 -0.82 -0.13
C GLU A 270 25.80 -2.32 -0.11
N ILE A 271 25.17 -2.81 0.95
CA ILE A 271 24.75 -4.20 1.10
C ILE A 271 23.26 -4.21 1.45
N ASP A 272 22.44 -4.61 0.49
CA ASP A 272 21.01 -4.79 0.70
C ASP A 272 20.80 -6.22 1.22
N ILE A 273 20.52 -6.34 2.52
CA ILE A 273 20.23 -7.62 3.15
C ILE A 273 18.90 -8.16 2.60
N MET A 274 17.94 -7.29 2.47
CA MET A 274 16.64 -7.54 1.85
C MET A 274 16.09 -6.27 1.23
N GLU A 275 15.62 -6.38 0.01
CA GLU A 275 14.74 -5.42 -0.68
C GLU A 275 13.60 -6.18 -1.35
N MET A 276 12.43 -5.57 -1.38
CA MET A 276 11.26 -6.06 -2.10
C MET A 276 10.59 -4.88 -2.82
N ILE A 277 10.09 -5.12 -4.01
CA ILE A 277 9.15 -4.20 -4.67
C ILE A 277 7.79 -4.86 -4.68
N GLY A 278 6.85 -4.32 -3.93
CA GLY A 278 5.50 -4.87 -3.81
C GLY A 278 4.66 -4.71 -5.07
N GLY A 279 3.58 -5.45 -5.11
CA GLY A 279 2.54 -5.38 -6.13
C GLY A 279 2.18 -6.72 -6.73
N GLY A 280 1.01 -6.79 -7.33
CA GLY A 280 0.44 -8.00 -7.93
C GLY A 280 1.36 -8.70 -8.93
N ASN A 281 0.93 -9.88 -9.40
CA ASN A 281 1.70 -10.78 -10.25
C ASN A 281 2.93 -11.42 -9.59
N GLY A 282 2.85 -11.71 -8.28
CA GLY A 282 3.87 -12.46 -7.55
C GLY A 282 5.11 -11.65 -7.21
N ARG A 283 4.98 -10.36 -6.89
CA ARG A 283 6.08 -9.53 -6.39
C ARG A 283 6.14 -9.47 -4.86
N ASP A 284 5.01 -9.61 -4.17
CA ASP A 284 4.92 -9.54 -2.71
C ASP A 284 5.50 -10.77 -1.99
N ASN A 285 5.96 -11.77 -2.74
CA ASN A 285 6.70 -12.93 -2.26
C ASN A 285 8.14 -13.04 -2.82
N VAL A 286 8.66 -11.95 -3.45
CA VAL A 286 10.00 -11.95 -4.05
C VAL A 286 10.90 -10.95 -3.35
N LEU A 287 11.92 -11.44 -2.68
CA LEU A 287 12.98 -10.61 -2.09
C LEU A 287 14.27 -10.64 -2.94
N ARG A 288 15.10 -9.64 -2.72
CA ARG A 288 16.44 -9.54 -3.33
C ARG A 288 17.48 -9.24 -2.27
N GLY A 289 18.67 -9.87 -2.43
CA GLY A 289 19.87 -9.51 -1.72
C GLY A 289 20.90 -9.00 -2.74
N THR A 290 21.41 -7.78 -2.54
CA THR A 290 22.22 -7.09 -3.53
C THR A 290 23.45 -6.45 -2.86
N ALA A 291 24.52 -6.25 -3.62
CA ALA A 291 25.65 -5.43 -3.24
C ALA A 291 25.94 -4.40 -4.37
N HIS A 292 26.26 -3.15 -3.99
CA HIS A 292 26.58 -2.07 -4.93
C HIS A 292 27.93 -1.46 -4.61
N TRP A 293 28.73 -1.18 -5.66
CA TRP A 293 30.05 -0.58 -5.54
C TRP A 293 30.45 0.24 -6.75
N ASN A 294 31.61 0.87 -6.69
CA ASN A 294 32.18 1.62 -7.80
C ASN A 294 33.30 0.83 -8.51
N GLN A 295 33.12 0.57 -9.79
CA GLN A 295 34.17 0.00 -10.66
C GLN A 295 34.24 0.80 -11.98
N GLY A 296 34.66 2.08 -11.86
CA GLY A 296 34.61 3.00 -12.99
C GLY A 296 33.20 3.54 -13.30
N GLY A 297 32.29 3.41 -12.35
CA GLY A 297 30.89 3.73 -12.36
C GLY A 297 30.14 2.81 -11.40
N HIS A 298 28.81 2.99 -11.27
CA HIS A 298 27.98 2.12 -10.43
C HIS A 298 27.90 0.70 -11.02
N VAL A 299 28.21 -0.29 -10.22
CA VAL A 299 28.07 -1.73 -10.50
C VAL A 299 27.31 -2.38 -9.35
N SER A 300 26.49 -3.37 -9.65
CA SER A 300 25.79 -4.17 -8.66
C SER A 300 25.84 -5.67 -8.98
N TYR A 301 25.73 -6.48 -7.92
CA TYR A 301 25.56 -7.92 -7.99
C TYR A 301 24.47 -8.33 -7.02
N GLY A 302 23.45 -9.02 -7.50
CA GLY A 302 22.33 -9.44 -6.67
C GLY A 302 21.58 -10.63 -7.25
N GLN A 303 20.86 -11.34 -6.36
CA GLN A 303 19.97 -12.43 -6.71
C GLN A 303 18.62 -12.23 -6.04
N ALA A 304 17.57 -12.76 -6.68
CA ALA A 304 16.24 -12.83 -6.10
C ALA A 304 15.97 -14.21 -5.51
N TYR A 305 15.14 -14.25 -4.49
CA TYR A 305 14.51 -15.46 -3.96
C TYR A 305 13.00 -15.28 -4.00
N THR A 306 12.28 -16.33 -4.41
CA THR A 306 10.81 -16.34 -4.45
C THR A 306 10.33 -17.31 -3.36
N ASN A 307 9.58 -16.79 -2.39
CA ASN A 307 8.91 -17.59 -1.37
C ASN A 307 7.60 -18.20 -1.92
N GLU A 308 7.07 -19.21 -1.26
CA GLU A 308 5.79 -19.83 -1.64
C GLU A 308 4.59 -18.95 -1.27
N SER A 309 4.66 -18.24 -0.13
CA SER A 309 3.65 -17.31 0.38
C SER A 309 4.15 -15.86 0.36
N TYR A 310 3.25 -14.89 0.60
CA TYR A 310 3.64 -13.49 0.70
C TYR A 310 4.49 -13.24 1.95
N LEU A 311 5.42 -12.28 1.85
CA LEU A 311 6.32 -11.93 2.95
C LEU A 311 5.61 -11.11 4.05
N SER A 312 4.34 -10.80 3.86
CA SER A 312 3.44 -10.14 4.81
C SER A 312 2.69 -11.10 5.74
N GLU A 313 2.62 -12.40 5.41
CA GLU A 313 1.77 -13.35 6.13
C GLU A 313 2.35 -13.80 7.48
N GLU A 314 3.69 -13.87 7.59
CA GLU A 314 4.38 -14.30 8.82
C GLU A 314 5.79 -13.70 8.92
N TYR A 315 6.42 -13.90 10.08
CA TYR A 315 7.81 -13.48 10.26
C TYR A 315 8.78 -14.36 9.49
N HIS A 316 9.73 -13.71 8.82
CA HIS A 316 10.88 -14.33 8.20
C HIS A 316 12.18 -13.75 8.76
N VAL A 317 13.29 -14.47 8.61
CA VAL A 317 14.60 -13.98 8.99
C VAL A 317 15.45 -13.73 7.73
N TYR A 318 15.81 -12.48 7.56
CA TYR A 318 16.70 -12.00 6.52
C TYR A 318 18.09 -11.87 7.09
N SER A 319 19.06 -12.65 6.56
CA SER A 319 20.40 -12.69 7.13
C SER A 319 21.48 -12.50 6.09
N ILE A 320 22.63 -11.97 6.55
CA ILE A 320 23.90 -12.08 5.85
C ILE A 320 24.93 -12.75 6.75
N ILE A 321 25.83 -13.53 6.14
CA ILE A 321 27.10 -13.92 6.74
C ILE A 321 28.19 -13.29 5.88
N TRP A 322 28.93 -12.36 6.48
CA TRP A 322 29.90 -11.53 5.81
C TRP A 322 31.26 -11.68 6.50
N ASP A 323 32.25 -12.09 5.72
CA ASP A 323 33.64 -12.30 6.15
C ASP A 323 34.62 -11.63 5.15
N GLU A 324 35.94 -11.84 5.35
CA GLU A 324 36.96 -11.29 4.47
C GLU A 324 36.90 -11.84 3.03
N GLN A 325 36.19 -12.90 2.78
CA GLN A 325 36.18 -13.60 1.50
C GLN A 325 34.85 -13.40 0.76
N SER A 326 33.73 -13.30 1.49
CA SER A 326 32.41 -13.35 0.88
C SER A 326 31.33 -12.61 1.65
N ILE A 327 30.27 -12.23 0.93
CA ILE A 327 28.96 -11.91 1.51
C ILE A 327 28.01 -12.99 1.04
N ARG A 328 27.28 -13.61 1.97
CA ARG A 328 26.30 -14.67 1.72
C ARG A 328 24.96 -14.26 2.29
N TRP A 329 23.93 -14.23 1.45
CA TRP A 329 22.56 -13.86 1.82
C TRP A 329 21.72 -15.08 2.10
N TYR A 330 20.92 -15.02 3.14
CA TYR A 330 20.04 -16.10 3.58
C TYR A 330 18.62 -15.57 3.79
N PHE A 331 17.66 -16.41 3.46
CA PHE A 331 16.26 -16.28 3.81
C PHE A 331 15.86 -17.54 4.58
N ASP A 332 15.46 -17.39 5.84
CA ASP A 332 15.11 -18.51 6.73
C ASP A 332 16.17 -19.64 6.72
N ASP A 333 17.45 -19.30 6.83
CA ASP A 333 18.61 -20.18 6.71
C ASP A 333 18.85 -20.80 5.31
N ILE A 334 18.07 -20.45 4.29
CA ILE A 334 18.33 -20.86 2.91
C ILE A 334 19.30 -19.87 2.27
N ASN A 335 20.53 -20.32 1.95
CA ASN A 335 21.44 -19.47 1.17
C ASN A 335 20.96 -19.32 -0.26
N PHE A 336 20.61 -18.11 -0.66
CA PHE A 336 20.12 -17.83 -2.02
C PHE A 336 21.08 -16.97 -2.86
N ASN A 337 22.05 -16.30 -2.23
CA ASN A 337 23.06 -15.51 -2.94
C ASN A 337 24.43 -15.59 -2.25
N THR A 338 25.50 -15.61 -3.02
CA THR A 338 26.89 -15.59 -2.53
C THR A 338 27.75 -14.77 -3.47
N MET A 339 28.45 -13.79 -2.93
CA MET A 339 29.41 -12.94 -3.65
C MET A 339 30.81 -13.07 -3.07
N ASP A 340 31.77 -13.41 -3.90
CA ASP A 340 33.21 -13.34 -3.57
C ASP A 340 33.64 -11.86 -3.54
N ILE A 341 34.17 -11.38 -2.43
CA ILE A 341 34.65 -10.00 -2.24
C ILE A 341 36.17 -9.89 -2.13
N THR A 342 36.91 -10.95 -2.48
CA THR A 342 38.38 -10.94 -2.49
C THR A 342 39.01 -10.10 -3.62
N PRO A 343 38.36 -9.86 -4.78
CA PRO A 343 38.90 -8.96 -5.80
C PRO A 343 39.13 -7.54 -5.28
N ALA A 344 40.24 -6.93 -5.70
CA ALA A 344 40.68 -5.63 -5.19
C ALA A 344 39.70 -4.48 -5.44
N GLU A 345 38.91 -4.56 -6.51
CA GLU A 345 37.85 -3.62 -6.84
C GLU A 345 36.68 -3.64 -5.85
N LEU A 346 36.55 -4.69 -5.04
CA LEU A 346 35.52 -4.87 -4.02
C LEU A 346 35.98 -4.41 -2.62
N GLY A 347 37.07 -3.63 -2.57
CA GLY A 347 37.62 -3.09 -1.33
C GLY A 347 36.66 -2.28 -0.46
N ALA A 348 35.55 -1.79 -1.02
CA ALA A 348 34.49 -1.12 -0.28
C ALA A 348 33.88 -2.04 0.80
N PHE A 349 33.75 -3.33 0.52
CA PHE A 349 33.16 -4.32 1.42
C PHE A 349 34.07 -4.78 2.55
N HIS A 350 35.27 -4.20 2.66
CA HIS A 350 36.22 -4.43 3.79
C HIS A 350 36.27 -3.22 4.75
N ASN A 351 35.19 -2.42 4.81
CA ASN A 351 35.04 -1.29 5.73
C ASN A 351 33.88 -1.54 6.71
N ASN A 352 33.68 -0.59 7.62
CA ASN A 352 32.48 -0.62 8.48
C ASN A 352 31.26 -0.14 7.73
N PHE A 353 30.11 -0.78 7.99
CA PHE A 353 28.79 -0.44 7.48
C PHE A 353 27.83 -0.15 8.62
N PHE A 354 26.93 0.79 8.43
CA PHE A 354 25.81 1.08 9.35
C PHE A 354 24.48 0.63 8.72
N PHE A 355 23.50 0.33 9.56
CA PHE A 355 22.19 -0.14 9.14
C PHE A 355 21.26 0.99 8.73
N ILE A 356 20.40 0.69 7.78
CA ILE A 356 19.26 1.51 7.34
C ILE A 356 18.04 0.59 7.22
N MET A 357 16.91 1.04 7.76
CA MET A 357 15.60 0.39 7.64
C MET A 357 14.58 1.43 7.18
N ASN A 358 13.83 1.14 6.13
CA ASN A 358 12.80 2.04 5.61
C ASN A 358 11.74 1.30 4.81
N VAL A 359 10.59 1.95 4.64
CA VAL A 359 9.61 1.61 3.61
C VAL A 359 9.50 2.81 2.68
N ALA A 360 10.01 2.69 1.46
CA ALA A 360 9.81 3.69 0.42
C ALA A 360 8.45 3.49 -0.25
N VAL A 361 7.90 4.58 -0.81
CA VAL A 361 6.64 4.58 -1.54
C VAL A 361 6.88 5.18 -2.92
N GLY A 362 6.55 4.43 -3.96
CA GLY A 362 6.85 4.82 -5.34
C GLY A 362 8.33 4.82 -5.66
N GLY A 363 8.67 5.34 -6.81
CA GLY A 363 10.04 5.43 -7.29
C GLY A 363 10.25 4.75 -8.64
N GLU A 364 11.46 4.86 -9.17
CA GLU A 364 11.77 4.36 -10.52
C GLU A 364 11.69 2.84 -10.62
N TRP A 365 12.03 2.13 -9.54
CA TRP A 365 12.08 0.68 -9.56
C TRP A 365 10.72 0.02 -9.25
N PRO A 366 10.02 0.33 -8.12
CA PRO A 366 8.73 -0.28 -7.84
C PRO A 366 7.61 0.25 -8.75
N GLY A 367 7.76 1.45 -9.30
CA GLY A 367 6.67 2.23 -9.88
C GLY A 367 5.85 2.93 -8.80
N ASN A 368 4.83 3.65 -9.18
CA ASN A 368 3.97 4.35 -8.22
C ASN A 368 2.88 3.42 -7.67
N PRO A 369 2.38 3.69 -6.44
CA PRO A 369 1.13 3.11 -5.97
C PRO A 369 -0.02 3.39 -6.95
N ASP A 370 -0.96 2.48 -7.02
CA ASP A 370 -2.19 2.62 -7.81
C ASP A 370 -3.42 2.35 -6.92
N ASN A 371 -4.58 2.14 -7.51
CA ASN A 371 -5.82 1.89 -6.78
C ASN A 371 -5.89 0.51 -6.09
N THR A 372 -4.94 -0.37 -6.39
CA THR A 372 -4.81 -1.67 -5.70
C THR A 372 -3.89 -1.61 -4.47
N THR A 373 -3.26 -0.45 -4.21
CA THR A 373 -2.33 -0.29 -3.09
C THR A 373 -3.07 0.18 -1.86
N LEU A 374 -3.30 -0.72 -0.93
CA LEU A 374 -3.90 -0.39 0.37
C LEU A 374 -2.93 0.41 1.24
N PHE A 375 -3.47 1.35 1.98
CA PHE A 375 -2.76 2.11 3.01
C PHE A 375 -3.60 2.14 4.30
N PRO A 376 -2.91 2.16 5.47
CA PRO A 376 -1.46 2.14 5.66
C PRO A 376 -0.85 0.76 5.42
N GLN A 377 0.46 0.71 5.14
CA GLN A 377 1.26 -0.50 5.00
C GLN A 377 2.34 -0.54 6.09
N TRP A 378 2.67 -1.72 6.61
CA TRP A 378 3.55 -1.85 7.77
C TRP A 378 4.70 -2.83 7.55
N MET A 379 5.94 -2.38 7.76
CA MET A 379 7.07 -3.26 8.01
C MET A 379 7.21 -3.44 9.52
N ILE A 380 7.19 -4.68 9.99
CA ILE A 380 7.25 -5.04 11.41
C ILE A 380 8.56 -5.76 11.65
N VAL A 381 9.43 -5.22 12.51
CA VAL A 381 10.73 -5.82 12.82
C VAL A 381 10.75 -6.27 14.28
N ASP A 382 10.89 -7.58 14.50
CA ASP A 382 10.98 -8.19 15.85
C ASP A 382 12.36 -7.97 16.45
N TYR A 383 13.41 -8.30 15.70
CA TYR A 383 14.78 -8.06 16.16
C TYR A 383 15.76 -7.82 15.02
N ILE A 384 16.88 -7.18 15.39
CA ILE A 384 18.15 -7.19 14.67
C ILE A 384 19.27 -7.64 15.59
N ARG A 385 20.06 -8.62 15.14
CA ARG A 385 21.17 -9.20 15.92
C ARG A 385 22.43 -9.25 15.08
N VAL A 386 23.58 -8.89 15.67
CA VAL A 386 24.89 -8.94 15.04
C VAL A 386 25.81 -9.82 15.85
N PHE A 387 26.33 -10.86 15.21
CA PHE A 387 27.25 -11.81 15.78
C PHE A 387 28.61 -11.71 15.07
N GLN A 388 29.70 -11.79 15.83
CA GLN A 388 31.06 -11.81 15.28
C GLN A 388 31.85 -12.98 15.85
N GLU A 389 32.78 -13.52 15.08
CA GLU A 389 33.76 -14.50 15.56
C GLU A 389 34.66 -13.86 16.62
N LEU A 390 35.08 -14.68 17.61
CA LEU A 390 35.96 -14.25 18.72
C LEU A 390 37.41 -14.12 18.27
#